data_875732839adeefa422bb78d48a70ea62
#
_entry.id   875732839adeefa422bb78d48a70ea62
#
_cell.length_a   1.000
_cell.length_b   1.000
_cell.length_c   1.000
_cell.angle_alpha   90.00
_cell.angle_beta   90.00
_cell.angle_gamma   90.00
#
_symmetry.space_group_name_H-M   'P 1'
#
loop_
_entity.id
_entity.type
_entity.pdbx_description
1 polymer ?
#
loop_
_entity_poly.entity_id
_entity_poly.type
_entity_poly.pdbx_seq_one_letter_code
_entity_poly.pdbx_strand_id
1 'polypeptide(L)' 'MPAIHTRESDVAILYRRAFAEYGARALWNMRPTVDPSPADALAITKALRTHGGMEGRRLAEEIERACGAAD' A
#
# COMPACT_ATOMS: atom_id res chain seq x y z
N MET A 1 -6.73 9.79 22.40
CA MET A 1 -6.37 9.67 22.05
C MET A 1 -5.84 9.21 21.59
N PRO A 2 -5.82 9.06 21.69
CA PRO A 2 -5.41 8.54 21.17
C PRO A 2 -4.88 8.09 20.32
N ALA A 3 -4.96 8.60 20.32
CA ALA A 3 -4.66 8.19 19.13
C ALA A 3 -3.61 7.30 18.95
N ILE A 4 -4.00 6.36 18.76
CA ILE A 4 -3.16 5.34 18.71
C ILE A 4 -2.93 4.93 17.34
N HIS A 5 -2.08 5.58 16.67
CA HIS A 5 -1.71 5.19 15.34
C HIS A 5 -0.53 4.29 15.42
N THR A 6 -0.75 3.08 15.04
CA THR A 6 0.33 2.13 14.94
C THR A 6 0.87 2.16 13.54
N ARG A 7 2.01 1.57 13.33
CA ARG A 7 2.59 1.46 12.00
C ARG A 7 1.73 0.60 11.09
N GLU A 8 1.02 -0.34 11.69
CA GLU A 8 0.08 -1.13 10.93
C GLU A 8 -1.01 -0.28 10.33
N SER A 9 -1.47 0.73 11.06
CA SER A 9 -2.46 1.64 10.54
C SER A 9 -1.94 2.41 9.35
N ASP A 10 -0.68 2.82 9.38
CA ASP A 10 -0.08 3.51 8.26
C ASP A 10 -0.03 2.62 7.03
N VAL A 11 0.36 1.37 7.20
CA VAL A 11 0.39 0.41 6.11
C VAL A 11 -1.01 0.21 5.55
N ALA A 12 -2.00 0.07 6.41
CA ALA A 12 -3.36 -0.15 5.97
C ALA A 12 -3.91 1.06 5.20
N ILE A 13 -3.60 2.25 5.67
CA ILE A 13 -4.04 3.48 5.01
C ILE A 13 -3.43 3.58 3.62
N LEU A 14 -2.15 3.35 3.51
CA LEU A 14 -1.47 3.41 2.22
C LEU A 14 -1.96 2.32 1.28
N TYR A 15 -2.21 1.13 1.81
CA TYR A 15 -2.75 0.02 1.03
C TYR A 15 -4.12 0.38 0.44
N ARG A 16 -5.01 0.92 1.26
CA ARG A 16 -6.33 1.31 0.79
C ARG A 16 -6.25 2.43 -0.23
N ARG A 17 -5.35 3.37 0.02
CA ARG A 17 -5.14 4.48 -0.91
C ARG A 17 -4.68 3.96 -2.26
N ALA A 18 -3.81 2.96 -2.27
CA ALA A 18 -3.34 2.38 -3.51
C ALA A 18 -4.49 1.81 -4.31
N PHE A 19 -5.39 1.07 -3.67
CA PHE A 19 -6.52 0.51 -4.38
C PHE A 19 -7.50 1.60 -4.82
N ALA A 20 -7.66 2.65 -4.04
CA ALA A 20 -8.57 3.73 -4.41
C ALA A 20 -8.05 4.50 -5.63
N GLU A 21 -6.75 4.75 -5.69
CA GLU A 21 -6.18 5.56 -6.75
C GLU A 21 -5.72 4.77 -7.95
N TYR A 22 -5.26 3.55 -7.74
CA TYR A 22 -4.67 2.74 -8.80
C TYR A 22 -5.35 1.42 -9.04
N GLY A 23 -6.50 1.19 -8.42
CA GLY A 23 -7.19 -0.08 -8.54
C GLY A 23 -7.46 -0.48 -9.99
N ALA A 24 -7.95 0.48 -10.79
CA ALA A 24 -8.30 0.18 -12.17
C ALA A 24 -7.08 0.16 -13.10
N ARG A 25 -5.99 0.84 -12.73
CA ARG A 25 -4.83 0.96 -13.60
C ARG A 25 -3.75 -0.08 -13.30
N ALA A 26 -3.48 -0.30 -12.03
CA ALA A 26 -2.35 -1.13 -11.65
C ALA A 26 -2.75 -2.37 -10.87
N LEU A 27 -3.87 -2.31 -10.17
CA LEU A 27 -4.28 -3.37 -9.26
C LEU A 27 -5.57 -4.04 -9.68
N TRP A 28 -5.88 -3.98 -10.97
CA TRP A 28 -7.16 -4.44 -11.51
C TRP A 28 -7.39 -5.93 -11.30
N ASN A 29 -6.33 -6.71 -11.19
CA ASN A 29 -6.46 -8.16 -11.00
C ASN A 29 -6.21 -8.58 -9.55
N MET A 30 -6.18 -7.62 -8.63
CA MET A 30 -5.93 -7.92 -7.23
C MET A 30 -7.12 -7.47 -6.39
N ARG A 31 -7.36 -8.15 -5.29
CA ARG A 31 -8.45 -7.80 -4.39
C ARG A 31 -7.89 -7.24 -3.10
N PRO A 32 -8.45 -6.13 -2.60
CA PRO A 32 -8.00 -5.61 -1.32
C PRO A 32 -8.43 -6.54 -0.21
N THR A 33 -7.57 -6.67 0.80
CA THR A 33 -7.91 -7.42 1.99
C THR A 33 -8.34 -6.46 3.08
N VAL A 34 -9.15 -6.94 4.00
CA VAL A 34 -9.69 -6.11 5.06
C VAL A 34 -8.60 -5.68 6.03
N ASP A 35 -7.66 -6.56 6.29
CA ASP A 35 -6.62 -6.30 7.27
C ASP A 35 -5.27 -6.65 6.66
N PRO A 36 -4.74 -5.77 5.82
CA PRO A 36 -3.53 -6.11 5.08
C PRO A 36 -2.31 -6.21 5.98
N SER A 37 -1.55 -7.27 5.78
CA SER A 37 -0.26 -7.42 6.44
C SER A 37 0.79 -6.65 5.64
N PRO A 38 2.00 -6.45 6.21
CA PRO A 38 3.08 -5.86 5.41
C PRO A 38 3.37 -6.65 4.15
N ALA A 39 3.25 -7.97 4.20
CA ALA A 39 3.47 -8.79 3.01
C ALA A 39 2.43 -8.50 1.94
N ASP A 40 1.16 -8.31 2.34
CA ASP A 40 0.11 -7.94 1.40
C ASP A 40 0.41 -6.60 0.75
N ALA A 41 0.85 -5.65 1.55
CA ALA A 41 1.16 -4.32 1.04
C ALA A 41 2.36 -4.38 0.09
N LEU A 42 3.38 -5.16 0.42
CA LEU A 42 4.53 -5.28 -0.45
C LEU A 42 4.17 -5.95 -1.78
N ALA A 43 3.19 -6.83 -1.76
CA ALA A 43 2.77 -7.49 -2.99
C ALA A 43 2.23 -6.49 -4.01
N ILE A 44 1.52 -5.45 -3.54
CA ILE A 44 0.97 -4.49 -4.48
C ILE A 44 2.01 -3.47 -4.95
N THR A 45 3.12 -3.31 -4.24
CA THR A 45 4.14 -2.35 -4.68
C THR A 45 4.71 -2.73 -6.04
N LYS A 46 4.83 -4.02 -6.30
CA LYS A 46 5.33 -4.50 -7.57
C LYS A 46 4.44 -4.03 -8.71
N ALA A 47 3.13 -4.17 -8.54
CA ALA A 47 2.18 -3.74 -9.55
C ALA A 47 2.20 -2.21 -9.70
N LEU A 48 2.33 -1.50 -8.59
CA LEU A 48 2.40 -0.05 -8.64
C LEU A 48 3.63 0.43 -9.42
N ARG A 49 4.75 -0.22 -9.23
CA ARG A 49 5.98 0.14 -9.95
C ARG A 49 5.86 -0.17 -11.43
N THR A 50 5.16 -1.24 -11.77
CA THR A 50 5.05 -1.67 -13.14
C THR A 50 4.02 -0.86 -13.93
N HIS A 51 2.86 -0.61 -13.33
CA HIS A 51 1.72 -0.03 -14.03
C HIS A 51 1.27 1.32 -13.53
N GLY A 52 1.78 1.78 -12.40
CA GLY A 52 1.30 3.00 -11.77
C GLY A 52 1.99 4.29 -12.19
N GLY A 53 3.00 4.19 -13.05
CA GLY A 53 3.74 5.38 -13.45
C GLY A 53 4.59 5.93 -12.32
N MET A 54 4.97 7.20 -12.45
CA MET A 54 5.85 7.82 -11.44
C MET A 54 5.15 7.96 -10.09
N GLU A 55 3.87 8.31 -10.11
CA GLU A 55 3.15 8.47 -8.86
C GLU A 55 2.93 7.13 -8.18
N GLY A 56 2.65 6.09 -8.97
CA GLY A 56 2.54 4.75 -8.42
C GLY A 56 3.83 4.29 -7.78
N ARG A 57 4.96 4.63 -8.41
CA ARG A 57 6.26 4.29 -7.87
C ARG A 57 6.49 5.00 -6.53
N ARG A 58 6.10 6.27 -6.42
CA ARG A 58 6.23 6.99 -5.17
C ARG A 58 5.40 6.37 -4.07
N LEU A 59 4.17 5.99 -4.41
CA LEU A 59 3.32 5.34 -3.43
C LEU A 59 3.91 4.00 -3.00
N ALA A 60 4.49 3.27 -3.94
CA ALA A 60 5.16 2.01 -3.62
C ALA A 60 6.30 2.24 -2.63
N GLU A 61 7.07 3.30 -2.82
CA GLU A 61 8.16 3.61 -1.92
C GLU A 61 7.64 3.97 -0.53
N GLU A 62 6.54 4.69 -0.45
CA GLU A 62 5.94 5.00 0.85
C GLU A 62 5.47 3.74 1.56
N ILE A 63 4.88 2.82 0.82
CA ILE A 63 4.44 1.56 1.39
C ILE A 63 5.63 0.76 1.90
N GLU A 64 6.68 0.68 1.12
CA GLU A 64 7.87 -0.07 1.50
C GLU A 64 8.49 0.53 2.76
N ARG A 65 8.51 1.85 2.84
CA ARG A 65 9.05 2.53 3.99
C ARG A 65 8.20 2.27 5.24
N ALA A 66 6.90 2.30 5.08
CA ALA A 66 6.00 2.02 6.19
C ALA A 66 6.14 0.58 6.66
N CYS A 67 6.29 -0.35 5.73
CA CYS A 67 6.48 -1.76 6.08
C CYS A 67 7.80 -1.97 6.82
N GLY A 68 8.85 -1.30 6.37
CA GLY A 68 10.13 -1.38 7.05
C GLY A 68 10.07 -0.81 8.45
N ALA A 69 9.34 0.29 8.61
CA ALA A 69 9.20 0.90 9.93
C ALA A 69 8.36 0.05 10.87
N ALA A 70 7.51 -0.81 10.32
CA ALA A 70 6.66 -1.67 11.12
C ALA A 70 7.42 -2.84 11.73
N ASP A 71 8.59 -3.13 11.23
CA ASP A 71 9.42 -4.17 11.84
C ASP A 71 10.04 -3.67 13.17
#